data_2d97018849c923f6418703f585d78633
#
_entry.id   2d97018849c923f6418703f585d78633
#
_cell.length_a   1.000
_cell.length_b   1.000
_cell.length_c   1.000
_cell.angle_alpha   90.00
_cell.angle_beta   90.00
_cell.angle_gamma   90.00
#
_symmetry.space_group_name_H-M   'P 1'
#
loop_
_entity.id
_entity.type
_entity.pdbx_description
1 polymer ?
#
loop_
_entity_poly.entity_id
_entity_poly.type
_entity_poly.pdbx_seq_one_letter_code
_entity_poly.pdbx_strand_id
1 'polypeptide(L)'
;MRRLVTMAVIGALTALPANGASPPQANAALPRTAGGALADGAKWTATVPSNWNGTLLLWSHGYAPALPPAEDAPKAHRAALLAAGYAIAGSSFADAGWALESAVPDQLATVDAFGKAFGKPKRVIAWGMSMGALVSTALAEQSPKRVDGALALCGSIGGAVGMMNMGLDGAYAFRTLLAPDSGIRLVAVDDDRANAGRVGKVLAEAQASPAGRARVALAAVLAGLPGWTTHDGVRPAGADYDAQEAEMATTFAVGAFLPRSDQETRAKGVFSWNSGIDYRAQLKLSGREAMVRALYARAGLDLDADLARLAAGKRIAADPTAVRYMTDHYTPNARPRAPLLAVQMIGDGVTSPSLQRAYAEAAATNGFGSSVRALWVANAGHCSFDTPTVIASLTMIGERVAQGRWPAAPAMFVGYTPPPMLRPCMRGKVCR
;
A
#
# COMPACT_ATOMS: atom_id res chain seq x y z
N MET A 1 -14.32 58.51 -62.68
CA MET A 1 -13.36 59.62 -63.01
C MET A 1 -12.38 59.71 -61.88
N ARG A 2 -11.14 59.94 -62.20
CA ARG A 2 -9.89 60.17 -61.45
C ARG A 2 -9.04 58.93 -61.14
N ARG A 3 -7.94 58.95 -61.85
CA ARG A 3 -6.76 58.08 -61.83
C ARG A 3 -5.98 58.25 -60.52
N LEU A 4 -5.43 57.20 -60.01
CA LEU A 4 -4.37 57.24 -58.98
C LEU A 4 -3.07 56.68 -59.53
N VAL A 5 -2.01 57.42 -59.28
CA VAL A 5 -0.62 57.20 -59.67
C VAL A 5 0.04 56.31 -58.62
N THR A 6 0.71 55.26 -59.09
CA THR A 6 1.50 54.33 -58.26
C THR A 6 2.94 54.84 -58.22
N MET A 7 3.49 55.06 -57.01
CA MET A 7 4.93 55.25 -56.78
C MET A 7 5.50 54.00 -56.13
N ALA A 8 6.44 53.33 -56.82
CA ALA A 8 7.22 52.24 -56.29
C ALA A 8 8.47 52.78 -55.61
N VAL A 9 8.70 52.40 -54.35
CA VAL A 9 9.94 52.61 -53.65
C VAL A 9 10.68 51.28 -53.54
N ILE A 10 11.84 51.18 -54.17
CA ILE A 10 12.76 50.05 -54.07
C ILE A 10 13.63 50.26 -52.85
N GLY A 11 13.43 49.45 -51.78
CA GLY A 11 14.32 49.41 -50.63
C GLY A 11 15.25 48.20 -50.74
N ALA A 12 16.54 48.45 -50.82
CA ALA A 12 17.57 47.41 -50.80
C ALA A 12 17.72 46.85 -49.38
N LEU A 13 17.39 45.56 -49.20
CA LEU A 13 17.70 44.81 -47.97
C LEU A 13 19.15 44.27 -48.09
N THR A 14 20.04 44.79 -47.28
CA THR A 14 21.33 44.17 -47.01
C THR A 14 21.16 43.08 -45.95
N ALA A 15 21.31 41.79 -46.35
CA ALA A 15 21.33 40.66 -45.42
C ALA A 15 22.66 40.62 -44.65
N LEU A 16 22.57 40.72 -43.32
CA LEU A 16 23.69 40.40 -42.41
C LEU A 16 23.69 38.87 -42.18
N PRO A 17 24.86 38.20 -42.18
CA PRO A 17 24.94 36.79 -41.85
C PRO A 17 24.73 36.63 -40.33
N ALA A 18 23.68 35.94 -39.93
CA ALA A 18 23.47 35.49 -38.56
C ALA A 18 24.40 34.29 -38.28
N ASN A 19 25.56 34.55 -37.71
CA ASN A 19 26.34 33.50 -37.05
C ASN A 19 25.63 33.10 -35.76
N GLY A 20 24.66 32.24 -35.88
CA GLY A 20 24.03 31.54 -34.74
C GLY A 20 24.92 30.38 -34.29
N ALA A 21 25.92 30.64 -33.46
CA ALA A 21 26.54 29.60 -32.67
C ALA A 21 25.54 29.13 -31.65
N SER A 22 25.01 27.93 -31.86
CA SER A 22 24.22 27.22 -30.81
C SER A 22 25.08 27.13 -29.55
N PRO A 23 24.56 27.45 -28.36
CA PRO A 23 25.32 27.25 -27.13
C PRO A 23 25.70 25.77 -27.03
N PRO A 24 26.93 25.48 -26.55
CA PRO A 24 27.38 24.11 -26.40
C PRO A 24 26.37 23.39 -25.48
N GLN A 25 25.73 22.34 -25.98
CA GLN A 25 25.00 21.40 -25.15
C GLN A 25 26.01 20.86 -24.15
N ALA A 26 25.89 21.27 -22.88
CA ALA A 26 26.65 20.67 -21.81
C ALA A 26 26.37 19.14 -21.88
N ASN A 27 27.44 18.38 -22.18
CA ASN A 27 27.39 16.93 -22.10
C ASN A 27 26.96 16.57 -20.69
N ALA A 28 25.66 16.34 -20.50
CA ALA A 28 25.13 15.87 -19.22
C ALA A 28 25.82 14.54 -18.92
N ALA A 29 26.63 14.49 -17.87
CA ALA A 29 27.28 13.26 -17.47
C ALA A 29 26.25 12.18 -17.27
N LEU A 30 26.48 10.99 -17.81
CA LEU A 30 25.55 9.86 -17.67
C LEU A 30 25.37 9.51 -16.19
N PRO A 31 24.19 9.03 -15.77
CA PRO A 31 23.99 8.51 -14.41
C PRO A 31 24.99 7.39 -14.11
N ARG A 32 25.53 7.39 -12.89
CA ARG A 32 26.41 6.31 -12.40
C ARG A 32 25.58 5.23 -11.77
N THR A 33 25.83 3.96 -12.10
CA THR A 33 25.15 2.80 -11.54
C THR A 33 26.14 1.89 -10.81
N ALA A 34 25.68 1.23 -9.76
CA ALA A 34 26.38 0.14 -9.09
C ALA A 34 25.38 -0.89 -8.57
N GLY A 35 25.87 -2.09 -8.35
CA GLY A 35 25.07 -3.19 -7.79
C GLY A 35 25.96 -4.36 -7.43
N GLY A 36 25.40 -5.33 -6.75
CA GLY A 36 26.16 -6.52 -6.32
C GLY A 36 25.35 -7.40 -5.38
N ALA A 37 26.07 -8.27 -4.66
CA ALA A 37 25.49 -9.11 -3.62
C ALA A 37 25.80 -8.52 -2.23
N LEU A 38 24.83 -8.58 -1.32
CA LEU A 38 25.00 -8.36 0.11
C LEU A 38 25.58 -9.64 0.75
N ALA A 39 25.94 -9.55 2.04
CA ALA A 39 26.58 -10.63 2.76
C ALA A 39 25.70 -11.90 2.90
N ASP A 40 24.40 -11.72 2.94
CA ASP A 40 23.39 -12.80 3.01
C ASP A 40 22.97 -13.35 1.64
N GLY A 41 23.53 -12.80 0.55
CA GLY A 41 23.22 -13.19 -0.82
C GLY A 41 22.15 -12.35 -1.51
N ALA A 42 21.42 -11.47 -0.79
CA ALA A 42 20.52 -10.51 -1.41
C ALA A 42 21.24 -9.67 -2.47
N LYS A 43 20.54 -9.32 -3.53
CA LYS A 43 21.11 -8.44 -4.57
C LYS A 43 20.68 -6.99 -4.29
N TRP A 44 21.58 -6.06 -4.55
CA TRP A 44 21.27 -4.64 -4.47
C TRP A 44 21.63 -3.94 -5.77
N THR A 45 20.96 -2.83 -6.05
CA THR A 45 21.27 -1.94 -7.17
C THR A 45 21.04 -0.49 -6.77
N ALA A 46 21.78 0.42 -7.39
CA ALA A 46 21.62 1.84 -7.18
C ALA A 46 22.02 2.65 -8.41
N THR A 47 21.39 3.82 -8.54
CA THR A 47 21.69 4.79 -9.60
C THR A 47 21.78 6.19 -9.01
N VAL A 48 22.85 6.91 -9.37
CA VAL A 48 23.09 8.30 -8.96
C VAL A 48 23.08 9.18 -10.21
N PRO A 49 22.16 10.17 -10.32
CA PRO A 49 22.12 11.10 -11.44
C PRO A 49 23.25 12.12 -11.36
N SER A 50 23.58 12.76 -12.49
CA SER A 50 24.62 13.80 -12.54
C SER A 50 24.28 15.04 -11.72
N ASN A 51 22.99 15.34 -11.56
CA ASN A 51 22.46 16.45 -10.75
C ASN A 51 22.07 16.03 -9.32
N TRP A 52 22.74 15.02 -8.75
CA TRP A 52 22.37 14.50 -7.43
C TRP A 52 22.29 15.57 -6.35
N ASN A 53 21.13 15.68 -5.71
CA ASN A 53 20.84 16.66 -4.65
C ASN A 53 21.35 16.24 -3.25
N GLY A 54 22.00 15.07 -3.15
CA GLY A 54 22.51 14.51 -1.90
C GLY A 54 21.52 13.60 -1.16
N THR A 55 20.29 13.45 -1.66
CA THR A 55 19.28 12.55 -1.06
C THR A 55 19.32 11.20 -1.75
N LEU A 56 19.34 10.12 -0.96
CA LEU A 56 19.14 8.75 -1.38
C LEU A 56 17.69 8.35 -1.07
N LEU A 57 16.96 7.88 -2.08
CA LEU A 57 15.69 7.20 -1.94
C LEU A 57 15.94 5.70 -1.87
N LEU A 58 15.65 5.10 -0.72
CA LEU A 58 15.83 3.67 -0.45
C LEU A 58 14.52 2.95 -0.71
N TRP A 59 14.42 2.27 -1.85
CA TRP A 59 13.22 1.58 -2.32
C TRP A 59 13.04 0.20 -1.69
N SER A 60 11.87 -0.05 -1.15
CA SER A 60 11.41 -1.36 -0.66
C SER A 60 10.25 -1.86 -1.51
N HIS A 61 10.42 -2.98 -2.20
CA HIS A 61 9.38 -3.59 -3.01
C HIS A 61 8.27 -4.26 -2.16
N GLY A 62 7.13 -4.54 -2.78
CA GLY A 62 6.01 -5.25 -2.16
C GLY A 62 6.24 -6.77 -2.04
N TYR A 63 5.20 -7.48 -1.59
CA TYR A 63 5.19 -8.94 -1.57
C TYR A 63 5.52 -9.53 -2.95
N ALA A 64 6.40 -10.51 -3.00
CA ALA A 64 6.77 -11.23 -4.21
C ALA A 64 6.87 -12.75 -3.91
N PRO A 65 6.06 -13.61 -4.56
CA PRO A 65 6.03 -15.05 -4.26
C PRO A 65 7.32 -15.79 -4.64
N ALA A 66 8.17 -15.16 -5.46
CA ALA A 66 9.51 -15.61 -5.80
C ALA A 66 10.50 -14.46 -5.69
N LEU A 67 11.78 -14.72 -5.51
CA LEU A 67 12.81 -13.68 -5.42
C LEU A 67 12.80 -12.83 -6.69
N PRO A 68 12.48 -11.51 -6.56
CA PRO A 68 12.53 -10.61 -7.70
C PRO A 68 13.99 -10.19 -7.96
N PRO A 69 14.30 -9.66 -9.15
CA PRO A 69 15.55 -8.93 -9.35
C PRO A 69 15.61 -7.70 -8.44
N ALA A 70 16.81 -7.27 -8.07
CA ALA A 70 16.97 -6.01 -7.35
C ALA A 70 16.53 -4.83 -8.24
N GLU A 71 15.71 -3.95 -7.68
CA GLU A 71 15.23 -2.73 -8.34
C GLU A 71 15.57 -1.51 -7.48
N ASP A 72 16.07 -0.45 -8.10
CA ASP A 72 16.37 0.82 -7.43
C ASP A 72 15.14 1.73 -7.29
N ALA A 73 14.10 1.50 -8.09
CA ALA A 73 12.76 2.12 -8.03
C ALA A 73 11.81 1.42 -9.01
N PRO A 74 10.48 1.57 -8.85
CA PRO A 74 9.52 1.13 -9.87
C PRO A 74 9.79 1.79 -11.21
N LYS A 75 9.76 1.02 -12.30
CA LYS A 75 10.06 1.49 -13.67
C LYS A 75 9.27 2.73 -14.06
N ALA A 76 8.00 2.80 -13.66
CA ALA A 76 7.12 3.94 -13.97
C ALA A 76 7.61 5.27 -13.39
N HIS A 77 8.32 5.26 -12.27
CA HIS A 77 8.72 6.47 -11.56
C HIS A 77 10.21 6.78 -11.70
N ARG A 78 11.01 5.78 -12.05
CA ARG A 78 12.49 5.83 -12.04
C ARG A 78 13.07 7.03 -12.75
N ALA A 79 12.66 7.29 -13.99
CA ALA A 79 13.20 8.41 -14.79
C ALA A 79 12.90 9.77 -14.14
N ALA A 80 11.69 9.96 -13.61
CA ALA A 80 11.30 11.21 -12.96
C ALA A 80 12.04 11.43 -11.63
N LEU A 81 12.30 10.37 -10.86
CA LEU A 81 13.08 10.45 -9.62
C LEU A 81 14.52 10.88 -9.89
N LEU A 82 15.17 10.30 -10.90
CA LEU A 82 16.52 10.70 -11.32
C LEU A 82 16.55 12.14 -11.86
N ALA A 83 15.57 12.54 -12.68
CA ALA A 83 15.44 13.90 -13.18
C ALA A 83 15.28 14.93 -12.04
N ALA A 84 14.56 14.56 -10.97
CA ALA A 84 14.41 15.37 -9.76
C ALA A 84 15.69 15.41 -8.89
N GLY A 85 16.77 14.77 -9.31
CA GLY A 85 18.06 14.80 -8.63
C GLY A 85 18.20 13.83 -7.46
N TYR A 86 17.31 12.86 -7.31
CA TYR A 86 17.45 11.82 -6.29
C TYR A 86 18.36 10.69 -6.76
N ALA A 87 19.29 10.27 -5.89
CA ALA A 87 19.86 8.94 -6.02
C ALA A 87 18.82 7.90 -5.56
N ILE A 88 18.79 6.76 -6.21
CA ILE A 88 17.84 5.68 -5.92
C ILE A 88 18.59 4.38 -5.69
N ALA A 89 18.14 3.58 -4.71
CA ALA A 89 18.70 2.26 -4.42
C ALA A 89 17.63 1.35 -3.84
N GLY A 90 17.81 0.05 -4.03
CA GLY A 90 16.97 -0.98 -3.40
C GLY A 90 17.60 -2.36 -3.49
N SER A 91 17.04 -3.32 -2.78
CA SER A 91 17.48 -4.71 -2.78
C SER A 91 16.36 -5.67 -3.20
N SER A 92 16.75 -6.89 -3.58
CA SER A 92 15.82 -8.00 -3.83
C SER A 92 15.28 -8.64 -2.55
N PHE A 93 15.80 -8.24 -1.39
CA PHE A 93 15.80 -8.98 -0.14
C PHE A 93 16.48 -10.36 -0.27
N ALA A 94 16.82 -10.99 0.85
CA ALA A 94 17.40 -12.33 0.84
C ALA A 94 16.35 -13.41 0.60
N ASP A 95 15.10 -13.14 1.03
CA ASP A 95 13.99 -14.07 0.93
C ASP A 95 12.87 -13.55 0.04
N ALA A 96 12.15 -14.48 -0.58
CA ALA A 96 10.86 -14.23 -1.24
C ALA A 96 9.72 -14.16 -0.20
N GLY A 97 8.52 -13.84 -0.65
CA GLY A 97 7.33 -13.86 0.18
C GLY A 97 7.21 -12.65 1.11
N TRP A 98 6.75 -12.88 2.31
CA TRP A 98 6.63 -11.88 3.39
C TRP A 98 7.95 -11.77 4.17
N ALA A 99 8.96 -11.20 3.56
CA ALA A 99 10.36 -11.27 3.97
C ALA A 99 10.81 -10.13 4.90
N LEU A 100 9.98 -9.66 5.84
CA LEU A 100 10.35 -8.51 6.69
C LEU A 100 11.59 -8.73 7.55
N GLU A 101 11.83 -9.97 7.99
CA GLU A 101 12.98 -10.31 8.83
C GLU A 101 14.31 -10.02 8.12
N SER A 102 14.39 -10.34 6.82
CA SER A 102 15.56 -10.06 5.99
C SER A 102 15.50 -8.67 5.37
N ALA A 103 14.33 -8.18 4.98
CA ALA A 103 14.18 -6.92 4.26
C ALA A 103 14.73 -5.70 5.02
N VAL A 104 14.51 -5.60 6.33
CA VAL A 104 14.99 -4.45 7.11
C VAL A 104 16.52 -4.44 7.20
N PRO A 105 17.24 -5.53 7.59
CA PRO A 105 18.68 -5.56 7.54
C PRO A 105 19.27 -5.40 6.13
N ASP A 106 18.63 -5.97 5.10
CA ASP A 106 19.08 -5.84 3.71
C ASP A 106 19.03 -4.40 3.21
N GLN A 107 17.99 -3.66 3.57
CA GLN A 107 17.90 -2.24 3.24
C GLN A 107 18.98 -1.42 3.95
N LEU A 108 19.31 -1.72 5.19
CA LEU A 108 20.41 -1.06 5.89
C LEU A 108 21.77 -1.41 5.26
N ALA A 109 21.98 -2.67 4.88
CA ALA A 109 23.18 -3.11 4.17
C ALA A 109 23.28 -2.46 2.76
N THR A 110 22.13 -2.23 2.09
CA THR A 110 22.08 -1.50 0.82
C THR A 110 22.54 -0.05 0.98
N VAL A 111 22.17 0.63 2.06
CA VAL A 111 22.69 1.99 2.37
C VAL A 111 24.21 1.96 2.56
N ASP A 112 24.74 0.93 3.23
CA ASP A 112 26.20 0.79 3.42
C ASP A 112 26.93 0.51 2.10
N ALA A 113 26.37 -0.38 1.26
CA ALA A 113 26.90 -0.66 -0.07
C ALA A 113 26.86 0.58 -0.98
N PHE A 114 25.75 1.34 -0.95
CA PHE A 114 25.66 2.63 -1.61
C PHE A 114 26.78 3.60 -1.16
N GLY A 115 26.95 3.73 0.15
CA GLY A 115 27.96 4.62 0.73
C GLY A 115 29.39 4.25 0.31
N LYS A 116 29.71 2.97 0.17
CA LYS A 116 30.99 2.49 -0.36
C LYS A 116 31.18 2.81 -1.84
N ALA A 117 30.12 2.69 -2.64
CA ALA A 117 30.19 2.87 -4.09
C ALA A 117 30.20 4.36 -4.52
N PHE A 118 29.44 5.21 -3.85
CA PHE A 118 29.15 6.57 -4.29
C PHE A 118 29.48 7.67 -3.27
N GLY A 119 29.82 7.30 -2.04
CA GLY A 119 29.96 8.21 -0.91
C GLY A 119 28.67 8.31 -0.08
N LYS A 120 28.81 8.81 1.15
CA LYS A 120 27.70 8.89 2.11
C LYS A 120 26.66 9.91 1.63
N PRO A 121 25.35 9.52 1.56
CA PRO A 121 24.29 10.47 1.24
C PRO A 121 24.11 11.48 2.40
N LYS A 122 23.66 12.68 2.05
CA LYS A 122 23.32 13.73 3.03
C LYS A 122 22.04 13.37 3.76
N ARG A 123 21.11 12.68 3.08
CA ARG A 123 19.81 12.22 3.61
C ARG A 123 19.44 10.87 3.02
N VAL A 124 18.79 10.02 3.81
CA VAL A 124 18.20 8.76 3.37
C VAL A 124 16.70 8.81 3.65
N ILE A 125 15.89 8.73 2.60
CA ILE A 125 14.43 8.58 2.70
C ILE A 125 14.08 7.15 2.30
N ALA A 126 13.65 6.36 3.28
CA ALA A 126 13.09 5.03 3.00
C ALA A 126 11.69 5.19 2.38
N TRP A 127 11.41 4.44 1.32
CA TRP A 127 10.08 4.46 0.73
C TRP A 127 9.72 3.10 0.15
N GLY A 128 8.44 2.82 0.09
CA GLY A 128 7.98 1.54 -0.42
C GLY A 128 6.49 1.48 -0.62
N MET A 129 6.05 0.44 -1.29
CA MET A 129 4.65 0.16 -1.61
C MET A 129 4.22 -1.17 -1.01
N SER A 130 2.95 -1.28 -0.58
CA SER A 130 2.37 -2.52 -0.04
C SER A 130 3.17 -3.06 1.17
N MET A 131 3.69 -4.28 1.11
CA MET A 131 4.63 -4.81 2.12
C MET A 131 5.87 -3.92 2.26
N GLY A 132 6.40 -3.36 1.17
CA GLY A 132 7.56 -2.45 1.21
C GLY A 132 7.30 -1.17 2.00
N ALA A 133 6.06 -0.71 2.07
CA ALA A 133 5.67 0.38 2.96
C ALA A 133 5.76 -0.02 4.45
N LEU A 134 5.47 -1.29 4.78
CA LEU A 134 5.67 -1.81 6.13
C LEU A 134 7.17 -1.90 6.47
N VAL A 135 8.02 -2.30 5.50
CA VAL A 135 9.49 -2.26 5.65
C VAL A 135 9.97 -0.82 5.91
N SER A 136 9.50 0.15 5.12
CA SER A 136 9.86 1.57 5.30
C SER A 136 9.39 2.11 6.66
N THR A 137 8.22 1.68 7.12
CA THR A 137 7.70 2.01 8.46
C THR A 137 8.57 1.41 9.55
N ALA A 138 8.99 0.15 9.42
CA ALA A 138 9.90 -0.51 10.36
C ALA A 138 11.25 0.21 10.43
N LEU A 139 11.80 0.67 9.30
CA LEU A 139 13.02 1.47 9.25
C LEU A 139 12.86 2.79 10.00
N ALA A 140 11.73 3.50 9.85
CA ALA A 140 11.44 4.74 10.57
C ALA A 140 11.31 4.53 12.10
N GLU A 141 10.77 3.38 12.52
CA GLU A 141 10.61 3.03 13.94
C GLU A 141 11.93 2.58 14.59
N GLN A 142 12.75 1.80 13.86
CA GLN A 142 13.87 1.05 14.44
C GLN A 142 15.24 1.65 14.12
N SER A 143 15.37 2.44 13.04
CA SER A 143 16.66 2.86 12.49
C SER A 143 16.80 4.38 12.27
N PRO A 144 16.47 5.23 13.28
CA PRO A 144 16.42 6.68 13.11
C PRO A 144 17.80 7.34 12.87
N LYS A 145 18.90 6.63 13.10
CA LYS A 145 20.27 7.09 12.79
C LYS A 145 20.70 6.74 11.35
N ARG A 146 19.90 5.96 10.64
CA ARG A 146 20.21 5.43 9.31
C ARG A 146 19.21 5.93 8.25
N VAL A 147 18.02 6.34 8.68
CA VAL A 147 16.92 6.81 7.84
C VAL A 147 16.39 8.11 8.43
N ASP A 148 16.40 9.18 7.63
CA ASP A 148 15.99 10.53 8.06
C ASP A 148 14.47 10.73 7.98
N GLY A 149 13.79 9.96 7.13
CA GLY A 149 12.34 9.97 6.96
C GLY A 149 11.86 8.76 6.18
N ALA A 150 10.56 8.50 6.22
CA ALA A 150 9.95 7.40 5.48
C ALA A 150 8.67 7.80 4.77
N LEU A 151 8.44 7.22 3.59
CA LEU A 151 7.21 7.30 2.81
C LEU A 151 6.61 5.90 2.65
N ALA A 152 5.42 5.71 3.20
CA ALA A 152 4.63 4.48 3.08
C ALA A 152 3.48 4.69 2.10
N LEU A 153 3.55 4.05 0.94
CA LEU A 153 2.50 4.10 -0.09
C LEU A 153 1.67 2.81 -0.06
N CYS A 154 0.33 2.91 -0.06
CA CYS A 154 -0.56 1.74 -0.07
C CYS A 154 -0.15 0.64 0.94
N GLY A 155 0.20 1.03 2.16
CA GLY A 155 0.95 0.18 3.08
C GLY A 155 0.11 -0.75 3.96
N SER A 156 0.65 -1.95 4.24
CA SER A 156 0.14 -2.86 5.28
C SER A 156 0.47 -2.34 6.71
N ILE A 157 0.55 -1.02 6.90
CA ILE A 157 1.07 -0.41 8.13
C ILE A 157 0.16 -0.54 9.35
N GLY A 158 -1.07 -1.02 9.19
CA GLY A 158 -1.92 -1.47 10.29
C GLY A 158 -1.44 -2.76 10.97
N GLY A 159 -0.36 -3.37 10.45
CA GLY A 159 0.23 -4.61 10.93
C GLY A 159 -0.38 -5.87 10.33
N ALA A 160 0.46 -6.87 10.08
CA ALA A 160 0.03 -8.10 9.43
C ALA A 160 -1.03 -8.85 10.24
N VAL A 161 -0.87 -8.95 11.57
CA VAL A 161 -1.84 -9.68 12.43
C VAL A 161 -3.23 -9.08 12.30
N GLY A 162 -3.38 -7.76 12.43
CA GLY A 162 -4.68 -7.10 12.35
C GLY A 162 -5.30 -7.20 10.95
N MET A 163 -4.50 -6.98 9.91
CA MET A 163 -4.94 -7.08 8.51
C MET A 163 -5.40 -8.49 8.18
N MET A 164 -4.63 -9.51 8.55
CA MET A 164 -4.95 -10.92 8.27
C MET A 164 -6.13 -11.44 9.12
N ASN A 165 -6.37 -10.87 10.30
CA ASN A 165 -7.57 -11.14 11.08
C ASN A 165 -8.83 -10.56 10.43
N MET A 166 -8.78 -9.33 9.88
CA MET A 166 -9.90 -8.78 9.10
C MET A 166 -10.18 -9.63 7.86
N GLY A 167 -9.15 -10.01 7.11
CA GLY A 167 -9.30 -10.94 5.98
C GLY A 167 -9.95 -12.26 6.43
N LEU A 168 -9.50 -12.85 7.54
CA LEU A 168 -10.07 -14.07 8.11
C LEU A 168 -11.56 -13.90 8.46
N ASP A 169 -11.97 -12.78 9.04
CA ASP A 169 -13.38 -12.53 9.39
C ASP A 169 -14.28 -12.52 8.15
N GLY A 170 -13.86 -11.84 7.07
CA GLY A 170 -14.57 -11.88 5.79
C GLY A 170 -14.55 -13.26 5.13
N ALA A 171 -13.39 -13.92 5.11
CA ALA A 171 -13.24 -15.26 4.57
C ALA A 171 -14.09 -16.29 5.33
N TYR A 172 -14.17 -16.17 6.66
CA TYR A 172 -15.02 -17.01 7.51
C TYR A 172 -16.50 -16.80 7.19
N ALA A 173 -16.95 -15.55 7.08
CA ALA A 173 -18.33 -15.23 6.72
C ALA A 173 -18.67 -15.79 5.34
N PHE A 174 -17.81 -15.56 4.35
CA PHE A 174 -17.95 -16.05 2.98
C PHE A 174 -18.11 -17.57 2.94
N ARG A 175 -17.17 -18.32 3.51
CA ARG A 175 -17.22 -19.79 3.49
C ARG A 175 -18.45 -20.31 4.25
N THR A 176 -18.73 -19.80 5.44
CA THR A 176 -19.82 -20.29 6.29
C THR A 176 -21.19 -20.09 5.67
N LEU A 177 -21.40 -18.98 4.98
CA LEU A 177 -22.72 -18.62 4.45
C LEU A 177 -22.95 -19.07 3.01
N LEU A 178 -21.90 -19.23 2.21
CA LEU A 178 -22.02 -19.53 0.79
C LEU A 178 -21.52 -20.92 0.41
N ALA A 179 -20.50 -21.45 1.09
CA ALA A 179 -19.84 -22.67 0.63
C ALA A 179 -19.16 -23.44 1.77
N PRO A 180 -19.92 -23.92 2.78
CA PRO A 180 -19.35 -24.58 3.95
C PRO A 180 -18.53 -25.84 3.58
N ASP A 181 -18.92 -26.54 2.51
CA ASP A 181 -18.33 -27.82 2.09
C ASP A 181 -17.36 -27.67 0.89
N SER A 182 -16.96 -26.44 0.53
CA SER A 182 -16.16 -26.16 -0.67
C SER A 182 -14.70 -26.57 -0.60
N GLY A 183 -14.21 -26.98 0.57
CA GLY A 183 -12.78 -27.23 0.79
C GLY A 183 -11.92 -25.93 0.81
N ILE A 184 -12.55 -24.75 0.84
CA ILE A 184 -11.84 -23.49 1.04
C ILE A 184 -11.19 -23.49 2.42
N ARG A 185 -9.87 -23.32 2.47
CA ARG A 185 -9.11 -23.19 3.71
C ARG A 185 -9.06 -21.73 4.16
N LEU A 186 -9.27 -21.48 5.44
CA LEU A 186 -9.22 -20.17 6.06
C LEU A 186 -7.87 -19.91 6.73
N VAL A 187 -7.25 -20.97 7.22
CA VAL A 187 -5.93 -21.02 7.86
C VAL A 187 -5.27 -22.36 7.53
N ALA A 188 -4.01 -22.53 7.87
CA ALA A 188 -3.19 -23.69 7.53
C ALA A 188 -3.29 -23.99 6.00
N VAL A 189 -3.13 -22.93 5.21
CA VAL A 189 -3.21 -23.01 3.76
C VAL A 189 -1.88 -23.54 3.23
N ASP A 190 -1.94 -24.65 2.52
CA ASP A 190 -0.78 -25.32 1.90
C ASP A 190 -0.53 -24.84 0.46
N ASP A 191 -1.58 -24.46 -0.26
CA ASP A 191 -1.52 -23.95 -1.64
C ASP A 191 -2.48 -22.75 -1.77
N ASP A 192 -1.91 -21.54 -1.68
CA ASP A 192 -2.65 -20.28 -1.80
C ASP A 192 -3.32 -20.15 -3.18
N ARG A 193 -2.68 -20.64 -4.25
CA ARG A 193 -3.22 -20.55 -5.61
C ARG A 193 -4.44 -21.45 -5.80
N ALA A 194 -4.33 -22.71 -5.39
CA ALA A 194 -5.47 -23.63 -5.45
C ALA A 194 -6.63 -23.13 -4.57
N ASN A 195 -6.32 -22.60 -3.39
CA ASN A 195 -7.33 -22.02 -2.50
C ASN A 195 -8.04 -20.81 -3.14
N ALA A 196 -7.28 -19.89 -3.74
CA ALA A 196 -7.82 -18.75 -4.48
C ALA A 196 -8.71 -19.18 -5.66
N GLY A 197 -8.37 -20.27 -6.36
CA GLY A 197 -9.21 -20.84 -7.42
C GLY A 197 -10.57 -21.31 -6.91
N ARG A 198 -10.62 -21.97 -5.74
CA ARG A 198 -11.89 -22.37 -5.10
C ARG A 198 -12.73 -21.16 -4.70
N VAL A 199 -12.09 -20.13 -4.13
CA VAL A 199 -12.74 -18.87 -3.76
C VAL A 199 -13.35 -18.19 -4.98
N GLY A 200 -12.57 -18.07 -6.09
CA GLY A 200 -13.04 -17.45 -7.33
C GLY A 200 -14.27 -18.14 -7.90
N LYS A 201 -14.32 -19.49 -7.89
CA LYS A 201 -15.47 -20.26 -8.33
C LYS A 201 -16.73 -19.94 -7.50
N VAL A 202 -16.63 -20.03 -6.17
CA VAL A 202 -17.76 -19.75 -5.27
C VAL A 202 -18.21 -18.30 -5.38
N LEU A 203 -17.27 -17.36 -5.53
CA LEU A 203 -17.58 -15.94 -5.72
C LEU A 203 -18.39 -15.71 -7.01
N ALA A 204 -17.98 -16.32 -8.12
CA ALA A 204 -18.69 -16.21 -9.40
C ALA A 204 -20.11 -16.79 -9.29
N GLU A 205 -20.29 -17.94 -8.63
CA GLU A 205 -21.60 -18.54 -8.37
C GLU A 205 -22.45 -17.63 -7.48
N ALA A 206 -21.89 -17.02 -6.43
CA ALA A 206 -22.61 -16.11 -5.54
C ALA A 206 -23.08 -14.84 -6.25
N GLN A 207 -22.26 -14.29 -7.16
CA GLN A 207 -22.60 -13.09 -7.94
C GLN A 207 -23.81 -13.31 -8.90
N ALA A 208 -24.19 -14.55 -9.20
CA ALA A 208 -25.30 -14.88 -10.07
C ALA A 208 -26.69 -14.67 -9.40
N SER A 209 -26.75 -14.40 -8.09
CA SER A 209 -28.03 -14.25 -7.39
C SER A 209 -28.02 -13.08 -6.38
N PRO A 210 -29.18 -12.40 -6.17
CA PRO A 210 -29.29 -11.37 -5.14
C PRO A 210 -28.90 -11.89 -3.72
N ALA A 211 -29.24 -13.12 -3.40
CA ALA A 211 -28.91 -13.76 -2.12
C ALA A 211 -27.40 -13.97 -1.95
N GLY A 212 -26.73 -14.42 -2.99
CA GLY A 212 -25.26 -14.57 -2.99
C GLY A 212 -24.56 -13.23 -2.87
N ARG A 213 -24.97 -12.22 -3.65
CA ARG A 213 -24.41 -10.86 -3.60
C ARG A 213 -24.57 -10.21 -2.23
N ALA A 214 -25.72 -10.35 -1.58
CA ALA A 214 -25.94 -9.82 -0.24
C ALA A 214 -24.96 -10.44 0.79
N ARG A 215 -24.72 -11.76 0.73
CA ARG A 215 -23.76 -12.46 1.59
C ARG A 215 -22.31 -12.10 1.28
N VAL A 216 -21.95 -11.90 0.00
CA VAL A 216 -20.64 -11.37 -0.40
C VAL A 216 -20.43 -9.96 0.19
N ALA A 217 -21.46 -9.09 0.13
CA ALA A 217 -21.38 -7.76 0.74
C ALA A 217 -21.11 -7.82 2.25
N LEU A 218 -21.81 -8.69 3.00
CA LEU A 218 -21.54 -8.88 4.42
C LEU A 218 -20.10 -9.33 4.65
N ALA A 219 -19.63 -10.33 3.92
CA ALA A 219 -18.27 -10.85 4.03
C ALA A 219 -17.21 -9.78 3.69
N ALA A 220 -17.42 -9.00 2.63
CA ALA A 220 -16.52 -7.93 2.21
C ALA A 220 -16.46 -6.78 3.23
N VAL A 221 -17.58 -6.41 3.82
CA VAL A 221 -17.64 -5.43 4.90
C VAL A 221 -16.88 -5.90 6.14
N LEU A 222 -17.01 -7.17 6.52
CA LEU A 222 -16.27 -7.76 7.64
C LEU A 222 -14.77 -7.87 7.36
N ALA A 223 -14.37 -8.02 6.09
CA ALA A 223 -12.97 -7.93 5.65
C ALA A 223 -12.44 -6.48 5.59
N GLY A 224 -13.27 -5.47 5.80
CA GLY A 224 -12.89 -4.06 5.74
C GLY A 224 -12.67 -3.53 4.32
N LEU A 225 -13.23 -4.17 3.29
CA LEU A 225 -13.07 -3.75 1.90
C LEU A 225 -13.84 -2.46 1.61
N PRO A 226 -13.27 -1.49 0.88
CA PRO A 226 -13.98 -0.28 0.46
C PRO A 226 -14.99 -0.60 -0.66
N GLY A 227 -16.02 0.24 -0.82
CA GLY A 227 -17.04 0.11 -1.87
C GLY A 227 -16.68 0.79 -3.18
N TRP A 228 -15.39 0.98 -3.43
CA TRP A 228 -14.80 1.45 -4.68
C TRP A 228 -13.39 0.89 -4.77
N THR A 229 -13.06 0.08 -5.76
CA THR A 229 -11.79 -0.64 -5.85
C THR A 229 -11.19 -0.67 -7.25
N THR A 230 -11.99 -0.29 -8.27
CA THR A 230 -11.54 -0.25 -9.66
C THR A 230 -10.74 1.03 -9.92
N HIS A 231 -9.46 0.86 -10.28
CA HIS A 231 -8.57 1.98 -10.64
C HIS A 231 -9.14 2.78 -11.81
N ASP A 232 -9.14 4.12 -11.66
CA ASP A 232 -9.75 5.07 -12.61
C ASP A 232 -11.24 4.82 -12.94
N GLY A 233 -11.88 3.92 -12.19
CA GLY A 233 -13.32 3.68 -12.28
C GLY A 233 -14.13 4.82 -11.66
N VAL A 234 -15.39 4.93 -12.07
CA VAL A 234 -16.31 5.89 -11.46
C VAL A 234 -16.63 5.44 -10.04
N ARG A 235 -16.42 6.35 -9.07
CA ARG A 235 -16.77 6.07 -7.67
C ARG A 235 -18.29 5.91 -7.54
N PRO A 236 -18.79 4.78 -6.99
CA PRO A 236 -20.21 4.58 -6.75
C PRO A 236 -20.78 5.68 -5.82
N ALA A 237 -22.02 6.11 -6.11
CA ALA A 237 -22.73 7.00 -5.20
C ALA A 237 -22.94 6.34 -3.82
N GLY A 238 -23.03 7.15 -2.78
CA GLY A 238 -23.15 6.65 -1.40
C GLY A 238 -24.37 5.77 -1.14
N ALA A 239 -25.46 5.96 -1.89
CA ALA A 239 -26.68 5.17 -1.82
C ALA A 239 -26.76 4.02 -2.86
N ASP A 240 -25.82 3.95 -3.80
CA ASP A 240 -25.76 2.88 -4.80
C ASP A 240 -25.05 1.64 -4.23
N TYR A 241 -25.79 0.91 -3.42
CA TYR A 241 -25.28 -0.27 -2.70
C TYR A 241 -24.95 -1.43 -3.64
N ASP A 242 -25.64 -1.55 -4.78
CA ASP A 242 -25.34 -2.60 -5.77
C ASP A 242 -24.02 -2.35 -6.49
N ALA A 243 -23.75 -1.11 -6.90
CA ALA A 243 -22.46 -0.77 -7.47
C ALA A 243 -21.32 -0.90 -6.44
N GLN A 244 -21.54 -0.50 -5.18
CA GLN A 244 -20.55 -0.69 -4.12
C GLN A 244 -20.26 -2.17 -3.84
N GLU A 245 -21.28 -3.04 -3.85
CA GLU A 245 -21.10 -4.48 -3.70
C GLU A 245 -20.32 -5.06 -4.88
N ALA A 246 -20.65 -4.68 -6.11
CA ALA A 246 -19.92 -5.12 -7.30
C ALA A 246 -18.43 -4.73 -7.24
N GLU A 247 -18.11 -3.52 -6.80
CA GLU A 247 -16.74 -3.07 -6.56
C GLU A 247 -16.02 -3.91 -5.49
N MET A 248 -16.68 -4.23 -4.38
CA MET A 248 -16.12 -5.12 -3.36
C MET A 248 -15.86 -6.52 -3.91
N ALA A 249 -16.76 -7.06 -4.73
CA ALA A 249 -16.62 -8.38 -5.32
C ALA A 249 -15.39 -8.48 -6.22
N THR A 250 -15.02 -7.41 -6.95
CA THR A 250 -13.84 -7.42 -7.84
C THR A 250 -12.52 -7.70 -7.11
N THR A 251 -12.39 -7.25 -5.86
CA THR A 251 -11.17 -7.42 -5.06
C THR A 251 -11.32 -8.42 -3.92
N PHE A 252 -12.51 -9.02 -3.75
CA PHE A 252 -12.83 -9.85 -2.60
C PHE A 252 -11.83 -11.01 -2.41
N ALA A 253 -11.50 -11.70 -3.50
CA ALA A 253 -10.60 -12.87 -3.44
C ALA A 253 -9.20 -12.47 -2.95
N VAL A 254 -8.66 -11.33 -3.37
CA VAL A 254 -7.34 -10.87 -2.95
C VAL A 254 -7.40 -10.11 -1.62
N GLY A 255 -8.46 -9.37 -1.33
CA GLY A 255 -8.57 -8.58 -0.11
C GLY A 255 -8.93 -9.40 1.14
N ALA A 256 -9.75 -10.44 1.01
CA ALA A 256 -10.14 -11.32 2.11
C ALA A 256 -9.27 -12.59 2.21
N PHE A 257 -8.72 -13.08 1.09
CA PHE A 257 -7.91 -14.30 1.02
C PHE A 257 -6.48 -14.00 0.57
N LEU A 258 -5.84 -13.01 1.19
CA LEU A 258 -4.41 -12.74 0.97
C LEU A 258 -3.59 -14.01 1.14
N PRO A 259 -2.53 -14.22 0.33
CA PRO A 259 -1.61 -15.35 0.50
C PRO A 259 -1.07 -15.42 1.93
N ARG A 260 -1.19 -16.60 2.55
CA ARG A 260 -0.82 -16.78 3.96
C ARG A 260 0.10 -17.96 4.24
N SER A 261 0.26 -18.87 3.29
CA SER A 261 1.08 -20.08 3.49
C SER A 261 2.52 -19.74 3.91
N ASP A 262 3.15 -18.74 3.27
CA ASP A 262 4.48 -18.26 3.62
C ASP A 262 4.51 -17.66 5.03
N GLN A 263 3.55 -16.82 5.40
CA GLN A 263 3.46 -16.23 6.75
C GLN A 263 3.27 -17.29 7.83
N GLU A 264 2.36 -18.26 7.60
CA GLU A 264 2.11 -19.36 8.55
C GLU A 264 3.33 -20.29 8.67
N THR A 265 4.06 -20.50 7.58
CA THR A 265 5.34 -21.25 7.58
C THR A 265 6.40 -20.53 8.39
N ARG A 266 6.60 -19.23 8.20
CA ARG A 266 7.53 -18.40 8.99
C ARG A 266 7.16 -18.37 10.45
N ALA A 267 5.89 -18.18 10.76
CA ALA A 267 5.36 -18.17 12.11
C ALA A 267 5.30 -19.56 12.77
N LYS A 268 5.51 -20.64 12.00
CA LYS A 268 5.40 -22.05 12.39
C LYS A 268 4.03 -22.39 13.01
N GLY A 269 2.95 -21.76 12.51
CA GLY A 269 1.61 -22.00 13.01
C GLY A 269 0.60 -20.98 12.54
N VAL A 270 -0.65 -21.21 12.96
CA VAL A 270 -1.78 -20.32 12.67
C VAL A 270 -1.73 -19.09 13.56
N PHE A 271 -1.54 -17.91 12.95
CA PHE A 271 -1.43 -16.65 13.69
C PHE A 271 -2.69 -15.77 13.63
N SER A 272 -3.72 -16.19 12.88
CA SER A 272 -4.99 -15.49 12.75
C SER A 272 -6.09 -16.22 13.53
N TRP A 273 -7.02 -15.46 14.13
CA TRP A 273 -8.12 -16.01 14.90
C TRP A 273 -9.40 -15.20 14.75
N ASN A 274 -10.53 -15.85 14.99
CA ASN A 274 -11.84 -15.22 15.13
C ASN A 274 -12.63 -15.72 16.36
N SER A 275 -11.98 -16.46 17.26
CA SER A 275 -12.57 -16.82 18.54
C SER A 275 -12.88 -15.56 19.36
N GLY A 276 -14.06 -15.48 19.94
CA GLY A 276 -14.53 -14.35 20.73
C GLY A 276 -15.01 -13.13 19.91
N ILE A 277 -15.01 -13.19 18.57
CA ILE A 277 -15.46 -12.08 17.73
C ILE A 277 -16.99 -12.08 17.58
N ASP A 278 -17.59 -10.93 17.91
CA ASP A 278 -19.00 -10.64 17.65
C ASP A 278 -19.15 -9.94 16.28
N TYR A 279 -19.63 -10.67 15.28
CA TYR A 279 -19.79 -10.14 13.92
C TYR A 279 -20.91 -9.10 13.79
N ARG A 280 -21.89 -9.08 14.69
CA ARG A 280 -22.88 -8.02 14.77
C ARG A 280 -22.22 -6.70 15.20
N ALA A 281 -21.40 -6.75 16.24
CA ALA A 281 -20.65 -5.61 16.70
C ALA A 281 -19.65 -5.14 15.63
N GLN A 282 -18.95 -6.04 14.92
CA GLN A 282 -18.04 -5.71 13.82
C GLN A 282 -18.78 -5.03 12.65
N LEU A 283 -19.95 -5.54 12.25
CA LEU A 283 -20.78 -4.94 11.20
C LEU A 283 -21.20 -3.51 11.57
N LYS A 284 -21.65 -3.30 12.81
CA LYS A 284 -22.00 -1.96 13.31
C LYS A 284 -20.79 -1.03 13.32
N LEU A 285 -19.62 -1.49 13.79
CA LEU A 285 -18.38 -0.73 13.84
C LEU A 285 -17.90 -0.31 12.44
N SER A 286 -18.16 -1.13 11.41
CA SER A 286 -17.80 -0.83 10.02
C SER A 286 -18.44 0.43 9.47
N GLY A 287 -19.56 0.90 10.06
CA GLY A 287 -20.38 1.99 9.55
C GLY A 287 -21.18 1.65 8.29
N ARG A 288 -21.19 0.37 7.86
CA ARG A 288 -21.82 -0.09 6.60
C ARG A 288 -22.99 -1.04 6.83
N GLU A 289 -23.50 -1.13 8.05
CA GLU A 289 -24.64 -1.97 8.40
C GLU A 289 -25.87 -1.65 7.55
N ALA A 290 -26.16 -0.37 7.28
CA ALA A 290 -27.30 0.04 6.47
C ALA A 290 -27.24 -0.52 5.03
N MET A 291 -26.07 -0.53 4.41
CA MET A 291 -25.85 -1.12 3.09
C MET A 291 -26.15 -2.63 3.12
N VAL A 292 -25.57 -3.36 4.07
CA VAL A 292 -25.76 -4.81 4.18
C VAL A 292 -27.23 -5.15 4.44
N ARG A 293 -27.91 -4.44 5.35
CA ARG A 293 -29.34 -4.64 5.62
C ARG A 293 -30.20 -4.40 4.39
N ALA A 294 -29.90 -3.35 3.61
CA ALA A 294 -30.67 -3.06 2.39
C ALA A 294 -30.49 -4.16 1.33
N LEU A 295 -29.27 -4.67 1.13
CA LEU A 295 -29.00 -5.77 0.20
C LEU A 295 -29.70 -7.06 0.64
N TYR A 296 -29.66 -7.39 1.94
CA TYR A 296 -30.35 -8.54 2.51
C TYR A 296 -31.87 -8.46 2.35
N ALA A 297 -32.46 -7.29 2.68
CA ALA A 297 -33.90 -7.08 2.53
C ALA A 297 -34.36 -7.24 1.08
N ARG A 298 -33.61 -6.67 0.11
CA ARG A 298 -33.90 -6.84 -1.33
C ARG A 298 -33.76 -8.28 -1.80
N ALA A 299 -32.89 -9.05 -1.19
CA ALA A 299 -32.68 -10.47 -1.48
C ALA A 299 -33.67 -11.38 -0.78
N GLY A 300 -34.57 -10.87 0.09
CA GLY A 300 -35.49 -11.67 0.89
C GLY A 300 -34.77 -12.50 1.96
N LEU A 301 -33.59 -12.09 2.41
CA LEU A 301 -32.79 -12.81 3.41
C LEU A 301 -32.93 -12.17 4.80
N ASP A 302 -32.82 -13.00 5.82
CA ASP A 302 -32.70 -12.59 7.23
C ASP A 302 -31.23 -12.45 7.62
N LEU A 303 -30.78 -11.19 7.78
CA LEU A 303 -29.42 -10.87 8.20
C LEU A 303 -29.13 -11.38 9.63
N ASP A 304 -30.11 -11.29 10.52
CA ASP A 304 -29.92 -11.70 11.91
C ASP A 304 -29.76 -13.20 12.03
N ALA A 305 -30.46 -13.97 11.18
CA ALA A 305 -30.28 -15.43 11.07
C ALA A 305 -28.86 -15.77 10.54
N ASP A 306 -28.37 -15.10 9.51
CA ASP A 306 -27.00 -15.35 9.01
C ASP A 306 -25.93 -14.93 10.04
N LEU A 307 -26.11 -13.81 10.76
CA LEU A 307 -25.22 -13.43 11.87
C LEU A 307 -25.23 -14.45 13.02
N ALA A 308 -26.40 -15.04 13.33
CA ALA A 308 -26.50 -16.12 14.30
C ALA A 308 -25.78 -17.40 13.83
N ARG A 309 -25.86 -17.74 12.53
CA ARG A 309 -25.06 -18.83 11.93
C ARG A 309 -23.57 -18.62 12.08
N LEU A 310 -23.09 -17.38 11.83
CA LEU A 310 -21.68 -17.01 12.03
C LEU A 310 -21.28 -17.13 13.51
N ALA A 311 -22.16 -16.76 14.45
CA ALA A 311 -21.93 -16.89 15.88
C ALA A 311 -21.81 -18.34 16.34
N ALA A 312 -22.65 -19.22 15.82
CA ALA A 312 -22.72 -20.65 16.17
C ALA A 312 -21.62 -21.48 15.47
N GLY A 313 -21.05 -21.00 14.39
CA GLY A 313 -20.05 -21.74 13.61
C GLY A 313 -18.75 -22.00 14.35
N LYS A 314 -18.01 -23.04 13.92
CA LYS A 314 -16.71 -23.39 14.49
C LYS A 314 -15.72 -22.22 14.31
N ARG A 315 -15.20 -21.72 15.41
CA ARG A 315 -14.23 -20.62 15.44
C ARG A 315 -12.80 -21.11 15.30
N ILE A 316 -11.94 -20.24 14.83
CA ILE A 316 -10.51 -20.45 14.65
C ILE A 316 -9.80 -19.80 15.81
N ALA A 317 -8.95 -20.56 16.49
CA ALA A 317 -8.01 -20.07 17.49
C ALA A 317 -6.61 -19.98 16.86
N ALA A 318 -5.83 -18.99 17.28
CA ALA A 318 -4.44 -18.88 16.86
C ALA A 318 -3.49 -19.59 17.81
N ASP A 319 -2.32 -19.97 17.30
CA ASP A 319 -1.19 -20.38 18.10
C ASP A 319 -0.53 -19.12 18.73
N PRO A 320 -0.47 -19.01 20.06
CA PRO A 320 0.14 -17.85 20.72
C PRO A 320 1.59 -17.60 20.32
N THR A 321 2.36 -18.65 19.99
CA THR A 321 3.76 -18.53 19.54
C THR A 321 3.82 -17.91 18.14
N ALA A 322 2.95 -18.36 17.24
CA ALA A 322 2.83 -17.79 15.89
C ALA A 322 2.35 -16.32 15.93
N VAL A 323 1.37 -15.99 16.78
CA VAL A 323 0.94 -14.60 16.99
C VAL A 323 2.08 -13.74 17.48
N ARG A 324 2.86 -14.20 18.45
CA ARG A 324 4.03 -13.48 18.97
C ARG A 324 5.04 -13.22 17.87
N TYR A 325 5.40 -14.24 17.10
CA TYR A 325 6.33 -14.11 15.98
C TYR A 325 5.85 -13.02 14.98
N MET A 326 4.59 -13.08 14.54
CA MET A 326 4.04 -12.09 13.62
C MET A 326 3.94 -10.69 14.25
N THR A 327 3.71 -10.60 15.55
CA THR A 327 3.72 -9.33 16.27
C THR A 327 5.11 -8.72 16.32
N ASP A 328 6.13 -9.54 16.57
CA ASP A 328 7.51 -9.06 16.72
C ASP A 328 8.15 -8.66 15.39
N HIS A 329 7.83 -9.34 14.30
CA HIS A 329 8.46 -9.11 13.00
C HIS A 329 7.59 -8.28 12.03
N TYR A 330 6.26 -8.44 12.06
CA TYR A 330 5.36 -7.91 11.02
C TYR A 330 4.32 -6.90 11.52
N THR A 331 4.42 -6.50 12.78
CA THR A 331 3.48 -5.55 13.37
C THR A 331 4.22 -4.33 13.87
N PRO A 332 3.89 -3.12 13.37
CA PRO A 332 4.52 -1.90 13.83
C PRO A 332 4.14 -1.57 15.27
N ASN A 333 4.99 -0.80 15.94
CA ASN A 333 4.74 -0.31 17.31
C ASN A 333 4.08 1.08 17.35
N ALA A 334 3.90 1.72 16.19
CA ALA A 334 3.39 3.07 16.02
C ALA A 334 4.16 4.13 16.86
N ARG A 335 5.50 4.00 16.88
CA ARG A 335 6.42 4.94 17.52
C ARG A 335 7.54 5.33 16.55
N PRO A 336 7.23 5.96 15.42
CA PRO A 336 8.23 6.33 14.44
C PRO A 336 9.15 7.41 14.98
N ARG A 337 10.43 7.09 15.02
CA ARG A 337 11.50 7.99 15.51
C ARG A 337 12.01 8.91 14.39
N ALA A 338 11.79 8.52 13.13
CA ALA A 338 11.91 9.39 11.95
C ALA A 338 10.52 9.76 11.46
N PRO A 339 10.33 10.94 10.83
CA PRO A 339 9.05 11.32 10.23
C PRO A 339 8.54 10.28 9.23
N LEU A 340 7.23 9.97 9.31
CA LEU A 340 6.56 9.03 8.43
C LEU A 340 5.39 9.71 7.71
N LEU A 341 5.45 9.78 6.38
CA LEU A 341 4.34 10.14 5.53
C LEU A 341 3.67 8.86 5.01
N ALA A 342 2.38 8.70 5.28
CA ALA A 342 1.59 7.59 4.79
C ALA A 342 0.58 8.09 3.76
N VAL A 343 0.59 7.55 2.54
CA VAL A 343 -0.29 7.95 1.45
C VAL A 343 -1.07 6.75 0.95
N GLN A 344 -2.40 6.90 0.84
CA GLN A 344 -3.30 5.82 0.49
C GLN A 344 -4.36 6.27 -0.51
N MET A 345 -4.71 5.39 -1.43
CA MET A 345 -5.93 5.54 -2.23
C MET A 345 -7.16 5.20 -1.38
N ILE A 346 -8.22 6.00 -1.50
CA ILE A 346 -9.45 5.77 -0.71
C ILE A 346 -10.17 4.49 -1.12
N GLY A 347 -9.86 3.95 -2.30
CA GLY A 347 -10.43 2.74 -2.88
C GLY A 347 -9.46 1.56 -2.98
N ASP A 348 -8.49 1.43 -2.07
CA ASP A 348 -7.60 0.27 -2.07
C ASP A 348 -8.26 -0.94 -1.41
N GLY A 349 -8.57 -1.96 -2.23
CA GLY A 349 -9.23 -3.20 -1.80
C GLY A 349 -8.27 -4.28 -1.26
N VAL A 350 -6.95 -4.04 -1.26
CA VAL A 350 -5.94 -4.97 -0.74
C VAL A 350 -5.42 -4.52 0.62
N THR A 351 -4.92 -3.28 0.68
CA THR A 351 -4.52 -2.64 1.94
C THR A 351 -5.49 -1.51 2.26
N SER A 352 -6.60 -1.88 2.89
CA SER A 352 -7.69 -0.95 3.20
C SER A 352 -7.20 0.37 3.84
N PRO A 353 -7.77 1.53 3.48
CA PRO A 353 -7.45 2.81 4.11
C PRO A 353 -7.55 2.82 5.65
N SER A 354 -8.34 1.93 6.23
CA SER A 354 -8.46 1.75 7.68
C SER A 354 -7.14 1.38 8.36
N LEU A 355 -6.22 0.73 7.64
CA LEU A 355 -4.89 0.35 8.17
C LEU A 355 -4.03 1.58 8.48
N GLN A 356 -4.04 2.57 7.59
CA GLN A 356 -3.30 3.83 7.82
C GLN A 356 -3.92 4.67 8.93
N ARG A 357 -5.26 4.71 8.98
CA ARG A 357 -5.97 5.35 10.08
C ARG A 357 -5.57 4.73 11.42
N ALA A 358 -5.59 3.40 11.53
CA ALA A 358 -5.22 2.70 12.76
C ALA A 358 -3.78 2.99 13.20
N TYR A 359 -2.83 3.05 12.24
CA TYR A 359 -1.46 3.43 12.54
C TYR A 359 -1.35 4.87 13.06
N ALA A 360 -1.98 5.83 12.37
CA ALA A 360 -1.95 7.24 12.75
C ALA A 360 -2.58 7.48 14.13
N GLU A 361 -3.72 6.85 14.44
CA GLU A 361 -4.38 6.90 15.74
C GLU A 361 -3.51 6.27 16.84
N ALA A 362 -2.88 5.14 16.56
CA ALA A 362 -1.96 4.50 17.50
C ALA A 362 -0.71 5.35 17.74
N ALA A 363 -0.15 5.98 16.72
CA ALA A 363 0.98 6.88 16.84
C ALA A 363 0.62 8.13 17.67
N ALA A 364 -0.55 8.71 17.46
CA ALA A 364 -1.05 9.84 18.27
C ALA A 364 -1.20 9.43 19.73
N THR A 365 -1.81 8.28 20.01
CA THR A 365 -1.97 7.73 21.38
C THR A 365 -0.62 7.48 22.05
N ASN A 366 0.40 7.10 21.28
CA ASN A 366 1.75 6.84 21.81
C ASN A 366 2.60 8.13 21.93
N GLY A 367 2.07 9.32 21.60
CA GLY A 367 2.81 10.60 21.67
C GLY A 367 3.63 10.92 20.40
N PHE A 368 3.45 10.17 19.31
CA PHE A 368 4.19 10.35 18.05
C PHE A 368 3.33 10.96 16.93
N GLY A 369 2.16 11.50 17.23
CA GLY A 369 1.26 12.06 16.22
C GLY A 369 1.88 13.15 15.35
N SER A 370 2.77 13.99 15.87
CA SER A 370 3.48 15.02 15.11
C SER A 370 4.52 14.45 14.13
N SER A 371 4.96 13.22 14.33
CA SER A 371 5.89 12.51 13.45
C SER A 371 5.20 11.79 12.30
N VAL A 372 3.87 11.64 12.33
CA VAL A 372 3.09 10.93 11.32
C VAL A 372 2.16 11.89 10.59
N ARG A 373 2.07 11.75 9.29
CA ARG A 373 1.04 12.38 8.48
C ARG A 373 0.40 11.36 7.56
N ALA A 374 -0.92 11.26 7.59
CA ALA A 374 -1.69 10.45 6.65
C ALA A 374 -2.34 11.34 5.59
N LEU A 375 -2.23 10.95 4.32
CA LEU A 375 -2.83 11.65 3.18
C LEU A 375 -3.59 10.66 2.29
N TRP A 376 -4.59 11.17 1.58
CA TRP A 376 -5.52 10.37 0.81
C TRP A 376 -5.57 10.85 -0.63
N VAL A 377 -5.61 9.90 -1.57
CA VAL A 377 -5.79 10.15 -3.00
C VAL A 377 -7.18 9.68 -3.40
N ALA A 378 -7.94 10.56 -4.09
CA ALA A 378 -9.30 10.26 -4.57
C ALA A 378 -9.25 9.35 -5.81
N ASN A 379 -8.72 8.16 -5.65
CA ASN A 379 -8.69 7.10 -6.66
C ASN A 379 -8.82 5.74 -5.97
N ALA A 380 -8.91 4.68 -6.76
CA ALA A 380 -9.02 3.30 -6.32
C ALA A 380 -7.89 2.43 -6.90
N GLY A 381 -7.86 1.17 -6.50
CA GLY A 381 -6.84 0.20 -6.87
C GLY A 381 -5.69 0.13 -5.89
N HIS A 382 -4.94 -0.99 -5.95
CA HIS A 382 -3.82 -1.22 -5.05
C HIS A 382 -2.52 -0.66 -5.64
N CYS A 383 -1.90 0.29 -4.95
CA CYS A 383 -0.60 0.88 -5.31
C CYS A 383 -0.53 1.54 -6.71
N SER A 384 -1.65 1.94 -7.28
CA SER A 384 -1.74 2.50 -8.64
C SER A 384 -1.48 4.02 -8.67
N PHE A 385 -0.46 4.49 -7.94
CA PHE A 385 -0.11 5.91 -7.90
C PHE A 385 0.53 6.38 -9.19
N ASP A 386 0.14 7.58 -9.64
CA ASP A 386 0.82 8.28 -10.73
C ASP A 386 2.17 8.88 -10.25
N THR A 387 3.04 9.19 -11.20
CA THR A 387 4.36 9.76 -10.89
C THR A 387 4.28 11.13 -10.21
N PRO A 388 3.39 12.06 -10.58
CA PRO A 388 3.20 13.32 -9.85
C PRO A 388 2.88 13.12 -8.36
N THR A 389 2.01 12.19 -8.01
CA THR A 389 1.67 11.87 -6.61
C THR A 389 2.87 11.34 -5.84
N VAL A 390 3.66 10.44 -6.45
CA VAL A 390 4.89 9.91 -5.82
C VAL A 390 5.91 11.02 -5.60
N ILE A 391 6.18 11.87 -6.59
CA ILE A 391 7.12 13.00 -6.47
C ILE A 391 6.65 13.99 -5.41
N ALA A 392 5.36 14.37 -5.39
CA ALA A 392 4.81 15.27 -4.39
C ALA A 392 4.97 14.69 -2.97
N SER A 393 4.71 13.40 -2.78
CA SER A 393 4.89 12.71 -1.50
C SER A 393 6.34 12.71 -1.04
N LEU A 394 7.29 12.41 -1.94
CA LEU A 394 8.73 12.43 -1.65
C LEU A 394 9.23 13.85 -1.35
N THR A 395 8.71 14.86 -2.05
CA THR A 395 9.02 16.27 -1.76
C THR A 395 8.53 16.64 -0.35
N MET A 396 7.30 16.30 0.00
CA MET A 396 6.72 16.60 1.32
C MET A 396 7.51 15.97 2.48
N ILE A 397 7.90 14.70 2.36
CA ILE A 397 8.72 14.07 3.41
C ILE A 397 10.13 14.67 3.45
N GLY A 398 10.72 15.00 2.30
CA GLY A 398 12.01 15.68 2.22
C GLY A 398 11.98 17.08 2.88
N GLU A 399 10.92 17.86 2.67
CA GLU A 399 10.72 19.16 3.34
C GLU A 399 10.50 19.00 4.84
N ARG A 400 9.70 17.99 5.26
CA ARG A 400 9.50 17.66 6.69
C ARG A 400 10.83 17.37 7.38
N VAL A 401 11.68 16.59 6.75
CA VAL A 401 13.04 16.27 7.26
C VAL A 401 13.93 17.52 7.30
N ALA A 402 13.87 18.36 6.27
CA ALA A 402 14.71 19.54 6.18
C ALA A 402 14.29 20.67 7.13
N GLN A 403 12.99 20.88 7.30
CA GLN A 403 12.41 22.04 8.00
C GLN A 403 11.86 21.73 9.40
N GLY A 404 11.74 20.46 9.78
CA GLY A 404 11.18 20.04 11.06
C GLY A 404 9.65 20.17 11.16
N ARG A 405 8.95 20.64 10.13
CA ARG A 405 7.49 20.82 10.07
C ARG A 405 6.91 20.28 8.77
N TRP A 406 5.67 19.81 8.81
CA TRP A 406 4.97 19.33 7.63
C TRP A 406 4.59 20.52 6.72
N PRO A 407 4.88 20.44 5.41
CA PRO A 407 4.39 21.43 4.44
C PRO A 407 2.87 21.31 4.25
N ALA A 408 2.25 22.29 3.58
CA ALA A 408 0.87 22.16 3.12
C ALA A 408 0.73 20.99 2.15
N ALA A 409 -0.39 20.26 2.22
CA ALA A 409 -0.64 19.18 1.27
C ALA A 409 -1.03 19.78 -0.10
N PRO A 410 -0.40 19.33 -1.22
CA PRO A 410 -0.84 19.67 -2.55
C PRO A 410 -2.30 19.24 -2.84
N ALA A 411 -2.94 19.91 -3.80
CA ALA A 411 -4.38 19.73 -4.10
C ALA A 411 -4.78 18.31 -4.58
N MET A 412 -3.82 17.50 -4.99
CA MET A 412 -4.07 16.09 -5.35
C MET A 412 -4.44 15.22 -4.15
N PHE A 413 -4.15 15.67 -2.92
CA PHE A 413 -4.55 14.98 -1.71
C PHE A 413 -5.88 15.55 -1.19
N VAL A 414 -6.80 14.66 -0.87
CA VAL A 414 -8.16 15.03 -0.48
C VAL A 414 -8.41 14.83 1.02
N GLY A 415 -9.38 15.57 1.56
CA GLY A 415 -9.90 15.30 2.89
C GLY A 415 -10.73 14.01 2.87
N TYR A 416 -10.31 13.03 3.65
CA TYR A 416 -11.02 11.76 3.79
C TYR A 416 -10.80 11.19 5.19
N THR A 417 -11.85 10.61 5.76
CA THR A 417 -11.78 9.88 7.03
C THR A 417 -12.18 8.44 6.77
N PRO A 418 -11.23 7.50 6.72
CA PRO A 418 -11.53 6.09 6.57
C PRO A 418 -12.41 5.55 7.71
N PRO A 419 -13.17 4.46 7.50
CA PRO A 419 -13.78 3.74 8.61
C PRO A 419 -12.68 3.24 9.57
N PRO A 420 -13.01 2.95 10.83
CA PRO A 420 -12.05 2.36 11.74
C PRO A 420 -11.60 0.98 11.26
N MET A 421 -10.37 0.60 11.59
CA MET A 421 -9.91 -0.77 11.38
C MET A 421 -10.66 -1.70 12.34
N LEU A 422 -11.30 -2.74 11.81
CA LEU A 422 -12.15 -3.64 12.61
C LEU A 422 -11.34 -4.51 13.58
N ARG A 423 -10.11 -4.85 13.24
CA ARG A 423 -9.22 -5.73 14.02
C ARG A 423 -7.87 -5.05 14.27
N PRO A 424 -7.83 -3.87 14.97
CA PRO A 424 -6.57 -3.18 15.19
C PRO A 424 -5.62 -4.01 16.09
N CYS A 425 -4.37 -4.11 15.65
CA CYS A 425 -3.33 -4.83 16.38
C CYS A 425 -1.98 -4.14 16.18
N MET A 426 -1.43 -3.53 17.22
CA MET A 426 -0.11 -2.90 17.22
C MET A 426 0.79 -3.57 18.23
N ARG A 427 2.10 -3.66 17.92
CA ARG A 427 3.07 -4.27 18.82
C ARG A 427 3.04 -3.60 20.20
N GLY A 428 3.02 -4.40 21.25
CA GLY A 428 2.95 -3.93 22.64
C GLY A 428 1.55 -3.52 23.10
N LYS A 429 0.50 -3.81 22.29
CA LYS A 429 -0.90 -3.65 22.69
C LYS A 429 -1.66 -4.95 22.53
N VAL A 430 -2.77 -5.08 23.28
CA VAL A 430 -3.66 -6.24 23.12
C VAL A 430 -4.33 -6.15 21.76
N CYS A 431 -4.15 -7.17 20.92
CA CYS A 431 -4.85 -7.33 19.66
C CYS A 431 -6.31 -7.77 19.92
N ARG A 432 -7.26 -7.14 19.29
CA ARG A 432 -8.71 -7.38 19.45
C ARG A 432 -9.33 -8.00 18.21
#